data_86a93e89d13441328e7a3d19cdec7c30
#
_entry.id   86a93e89d13441328e7a3d19cdec7c30
#
_cell.length_a   1.000
_cell.length_b   1.000
_cell.length_c   1.000
_cell.angle_alpha   90.00
_cell.angle_beta   90.00
_cell.angle_gamma   90.00
#
_symmetry.space_group_name_H-M   'P 1'
#
loop_
_entity.id
_entity.type
_entity.pdbx_description
1 polymer ?
#
loop_
_entity_poly.entity_id
_entity_poly.type
_entity_poly.pdbx_seq_one_letter_code
_entity_poly.pdbx_strand_id
1 'polypeptide(L)'
;MYISEIRTKAPADERMPLERKFYDTLEKLKIPYEQVDNDPASSMEECAEVDKAIGTEIRKNVFLCNQKKTTFFLLVMPADKAFDTSSFSKKLGVSHMSFAPPEKMLEHLGTTPGSASVAG
;
A
#
# COMPACT_ATOMS: atom_id res chain seq x y z
N MET A 1 -5.59 9.79 17.17
CA MET A 1 -5.89 8.95 15.98
C MET A 1 -6.84 7.82 16.35
N TYR A 2 -7.85 7.61 15.53
CA TYR A 2 -8.75 6.47 15.70
C TYR A 2 -8.13 5.19 15.15
N ILE A 3 -8.14 4.12 15.95
CA ILE A 3 -7.73 2.78 15.52
C ILE A 3 -8.78 1.81 16.08
N SER A 4 -9.37 1.01 15.20
CA SER A 4 -10.39 0.04 15.60
C SER A 4 -9.77 -1.14 16.38
N GLU A 5 -10.64 -2.00 16.94
CA GLU A 5 -10.20 -3.28 17.45
C GLU A 5 -9.64 -4.15 16.32
N ILE A 6 -8.80 -5.12 16.68
CA ILE A 6 -8.28 -6.10 15.71
C ILE A 6 -9.41 -7.06 15.32
N ARG A 7 -9.61 -7.23 14.01
CA ARG A 7 -10.61 -8.14 13.46
C ARG A 7 -9.92 -9.24 12.67
N THR A 8 -10.50 -10.41 12.69
CA THR A 8 -10.01 -11.57 11.92
C THR A 8 -10.94 -11.93 10.77
N LYS A 9 -11.99 -11.14 10.57
CA LYS A 9 -12.98 -11.30 9.49
C LYS A 9 -13.19 -9.96 8.80
N ALA A 10 -13.67 -10.01 7.57
CA ALA A 10 -14.01 -8.81 6.82
C ALA A 10 -15.13 -8.04 7.51
N PRO A 11 -15.00 -6.70 7.64
CA PRO A 11 -16.10 -5.88 8.15
C PRO A 11 -17.33 -5.98 7.24
N ALA A 12 -18.53 -5.91 7.83
CA ALA A 12 -19.78 -6.04 7.10
C ALA A 12 -20.30 -4.72 6.53
N ASP A 13 -19.71 -3.61 6.90
CA ASP A 13 -20.13 -2.28 6.45
C ASP A 13 -19.79 -2.02 4.98
N GLU A 14 -20.34 -0.95 4.43
CA GLU A 14 -20.06 -0.54 3.06
C GLU A 14 -18.65 0.00 2.94
N ARG A 15 -17.91 -0.45 1.92
CA ARG A 15 -16.52 -0.08 1.70
C ARG A 15 -16.24 0.10 0.21
N MET A 16 -15.07 0.69 -0.10
CA MET A 16 -14.64 0.84 -1.49
C MET A 16 -14.55 -0.54 -2.18
N PRO A 17 -14.88 -0.60 -3.49
CA PRO A 17 -14.83 -1.87 -4.24
C PRO A 17 -13.51 -2.61 -4.12
N LEU A 18 -12.37 -1.91 -4.10
CA LEU A 18 -11.05 -2.53 -3.96
C LEU A 18 -10.89 -3.23 -2.60
N GLU A 19 -11.33 -2.60 -1.53
CA GLU A 19 -11.28 -3.21 -0.19
C GLU A 19 -12.11 -4.48 -0.15
N ARG A 20 -13.33 -4.43 -0.66
CA ARG A 20 -14.22 -5.59 -0.69
C ARG A 20 -13.64 -6.72 -1.52
N LYS A 21 -13.08 -6.40 -2.67
CA LYS A 21 -12.42 -7.37 -3.54
C LYS A 21 -11.24 -8.04 -2.83
N PHE A 22 -10.46 -7.29 -2.08
CA PHE A 22 -9.32 -7.83 -1.36
C PHE A 22 -9.75 -8.80 -0.25
N TYR A 23 -10.76 -8.43 0.53
CA TYR A 23 -11.32 -9.34 1.55
C TYR A 23 -11.86 -10.60 0.93
N ASP A 24 -12.60 -10.50 -0.17
CA ASP A 24 -13.14 -11.67 -0.87
C ASP A 24 -12.01 -12.57 -1.37
N THR A 25 -10.92 -12.00 -1.87
CA THR A 25 -9.75 -12.75 -2.31
C THR A 25 -9.10 -13.51 -1.16
N LEU A 26 -8.91 -12.87 -0.01
CA LEU A 26 -8.34 -13.50 1.17
C LEU A 26 -9.21 -14.67 1.66
N GLU A 27 -10.53 -14.50 1.66
CA GLU A 27 -11.46 -15.56 2.05
C GLU A 27 -11.44 -16.71 1.07
N LYS A 28 -11.44 -16.42 -0.23
CA LYS A 28 -11.37 -17.44 -1.28
C LYS A 28 -10.11 -18.28 -1.20
N LEU A 29 -8.97 -17.65 -0.89
CA LEU A 29 -7.69 -18.34 -0.74
C LEU A 29 -7.48 -18.93 0.65
N LYS A 30 -8.42 -18.71 1.58
CA LYS A 30 -8.35 -19.17 2.96
C LYS A 30 -7.09 -18.69 3.68
N ILE A 31 -6.71 -17.43 3.45
CA ILE A 31 -5.57 -16.81 4.10
C ILE A 31 -6.05 -16.16 5.40
N PRO A 32 -5.51 -16.56 6.56
CA PRO A 32 -5.85 -15.89 7.82
C PRO A 32 -5.22 -14.51 7.86
N TYR A 33 -5.91 -13.53 8.44
CA TYR A 33 -5.43 -12.16 8.53
C TYR A 33 -5.95 -11.46 9.77
N GLU A 34 -5.30 -10.35 10.11
CA GLU A 34 -5.77 -9.40 11.10
C GLU A 34 -6.01 -8.07 10.41
N GLN A 35 -7.04 -7.36 10.81
CA GLN A 35 -7.46 -6.11 10.18
C GLN A 35 -7.80 -5.08 11.24
N VAL A 36 -7.42 -3.84 11.00
CA VAL A 36 -7.87 -2.67 11.77
C VAL A 36 -8.26 -1.57 10.82
N ASP A 37 -9.23 -0.75 11.22
CA ASP A 37 -9.50 0.52 10.57
C ASP A 37 -8.82 1.62 11.37
N ASN A 38 -8.30 2.61 10.69
CA ASN A 38 -7.65 3.75 11.33
C ASN A 38 -7.88 5.02 10.51
N ASP A 39 -7.73 6.17 11.17
CA ASP A 39 -7.69 7.45 10.48
C ASP A 39 -6.49 7.47 9.54
N PRO A 40 -6.53 8.27 8.44
CA PRO A 40 -5.40 8.39 7.54
C PRO A 40 -4.12 8.76 8.31
N ALA A 41 -3.07 7.94 8.13
CA ALA A 41 -1.79 8.14 8.79
C ALA A 41 -0.87 8.92 7.85
N SER A 42 -0.53 10.16 8.21
CA SER A 42 0.28 11.06 7.39
C SER A 42 1.67 11.33 7.96
N SER A 43 1.96 10.87 9.16
CA SER A 43 3.26 11.04 9.81
C SER A 43 3.82 9.69 10.23
N MET A 44 5.14 9.65 10.50
CA MET A 44 5.79 8.44 11.00
C MET A 44 5.27 8.06 12.38
N GLU A 45 4.93 9.05 13.21
CA GLU A 45 4.36 8.80 14.53
C GLU A 45 3.00 8.13 14.46
N GLU A 46 2.15 8.59 13.54
CA GLU A 46 0.83 8.00 13.33
C GLU A 46 0.94 6.58 12.76
N CYS A 47 1.85 6.35 11.82
CA CYS A 47 2.12 5.02 11.28
C CYS A 47 2.62 4.07 12.39
N ALA A 48 3.46 4.55 13.29
CA ALA A 48 3.95 3.76 14.42
C ALA A 48 2.83 3.35 15.38
N GLU A 49 1.82 4.20 15.56
CA GLU A 49 0.65 3.85 16.39
C GLU A 49 -0.14 2.69 15.76
N VAL A 50 -0.30 2.70 14.45
CA VAL A 50 -0.98 1.60 13.73
C VAL A 50 -0.15 0.31 13.82
N ASP A 51 1.17 0.40 13.63
CA ASP A 51 2.08 -0.75 13.73
C ASP A 51 1.97 -1.40 15.11
N LYS A 52 1.96 -0.57 16.16
CA LYS A 52 1.84 -1.04 17.53
C LYS A 52 0.50 -1.72 17.79
N ALA A 53 -0.57 -1.16 17.25
CA ALA A 53 -1.92 -1.71 17.44
C ALA A 53 -2.06 -3.09 16.78
N ILE A 54 -1.50 -3.27 15.59
CA ILE A 54 -1.60 -4.54 14.85
C ILE A 54 -0.48 -5.52 15.19
N GLY A 55 0.54 -5.08 15.92
CA GLY A 55 1.63 -5.94 16.40
C GLY A 55 2.69 -6.27 15.36
N THR A 56 2.76 -5.54 14.28
CA THR A 56 3.79 -5.73 13.24
C THR A 56 4.08 -4.41 12.54
N GLU A 57 5.26 -4.32 11.94
CA GLU A 57 5.65 -3.16 11.14
C GLU A 57 5.02 -3.24 9.75
N ILE A 58 4.24 -2.22 9.39
CA ILE A 58 3.60 -2.13 8.08
C ILE A 58 4.64 -1.71 7.04
N ARG A 59 4.69 -2.43 5.93
CA ARG A 59 5.58 -2.08 4.82
C ARG A 59 5.02 -0.87 4.07
N LYS A 60 5.90 -0.10 3.45
CA LYS A 60 5.46 0.96 2.55
C LYS A 60 5.47 0.49 1.10
N ASN A 61 4.49 0.95 0.36
CA ASN A 61 4.34 0.62 -1.05
C ASN A 61 4.61 1.88 -1.87
N VAL A 62 5.52 1.78 -2.84
CA VAL A 62 5.92 2.90 -3.68
C VAL A 62 5.59 2.55 -5.12
N PHE A 63 4.74 3.36 -5.76
CA PHE A 63 4.34 3.15 -7.14
C PHE A 63 5.13 4.06 -8.06
N LEU A 64 5.87 3.45 -8.98
CA LEU A 64 6.84 4.13 -9.82
C LEU A 64 6.57 3.89 -11.29
N CYS A 65 7.09 4.75 -12.15
CA CYS A 65 7.03 4.57 -13.60
C CYS A 65 8.35 5.02 -14.25
N ASN A 66 8.56 4.55 -15.48
CA ASN A 66 9.65 5.03 -16.31
C ASN A 66 9.34 6.44 -16.83
N GLN A 67 10.30 7.08 -17.50
CA GLN A 67 10.16 8.44 -18.01
C GLN A 67 8.99 8.57 -18.99
N LYS A 68 8.77 7.57 -19.84
CA LYS A 68 7.69 7.55 -20.84
C LYS A 68 6.33 7.20 -20.28
N LYS A 69 6.25 6.80 -19.00
CA LYS A 69 5.02 6.36 -18.33
C LYS A 69 4.36 5.18 -19.03
N THR A 70 5.17 4.27 -19.56
CA THR A 70 4.72 3.06 -20.24
C THR A 70 4.95 1.80 -19.43
N THR A 71 5.87 1.83 -18.48
CA THR A 71 6.17 0.70 -17.58
C THR A 71 6.04 1.16 -16.15
N PHE A 72 5.34 0.38 -15.33
CA PHE A 72 5.05 0.72 -13.94
C PHE A 72 5.59 -0.36 -13.01
N PHE A 73 5.98 0.06 -11.81
CA PHE A 73 6.55 -0.82 -10.79
C PHE A 73 5.93 -0.51 -9.44
N LEU A 74 5.59 -1.55 -8.69
CA LEU A 74 5.20 -1.41 -7.30
C LEU A 74 6.31 -2.00 -6.43
N LEU A 75 6.94 -1.15 -5.63
CA LEU A 75 8.01 -1.56 -4.71
C LEU A 75 7.45 -1.65 -3.30
N VAL A 76 7.57 -2.82 -2.69
CA VAL A 76 7.23 -3.04 -1.28
C VAL A 76 8.52 -3.05 -0.49
N MET A 77 8.64 -2.18 0.51
CA MET A 77 9.89 -2.03 1.26
C MET A 77 9.63 -1.73 2.73
N PRO A 78 10.62 -1.92 3.62
CA PRO A 78 10.48 -1.53 5.02
C PRO A 78 10.19 -0.04 5.17
N ALA A 79 9.29 0.31 6.09
CA ALA A 79 8.82 1.68 6.26
C ALA A 79 9.94 2.64 6.71
N ASP A 80 10.90 2.15 7.47
CA ASP A 80 12.01 2.94 8.00
C ASP A 80 13.18 3.11 7.03
N LYS A 81 13.14 2.43 5.87
CA LYS A 81 14.21 2.52 4.90
C LYS A 81 13.98 3.70 3.95
N ALA A 82 15.02 4.51 3.75
CA ALA A 82 14.96 5.62 2.81
C ALA A 82 14.88 5.08 1.38
N PHE A 83 14.08 5.74 0.55
CA PHE A 83 13.94 5.37 -0.85
C PHE A 83 14.67 6.39 -1.73
N ASP A 84 15.52 5.88 -2.63
CA ASP A 84 16.27 6.68 -3.60
C ASP A 84 15.97 6.17 -5.02
N THR A 85 15.29 6.99 -5.81
CA THR A 85 14.93 6.65 -7.19
C THR A 85 16.13 6.37 -8.07
N SER A 86 17.23 7.10 -7.90
CA SER A 86 18.45 6.90 -8.68
C SER A 86 19.08 5.54 -8.43
N SER A 87 19.25 5.16 -7.17
CA SER A 87 19.81 3.85 -6.80
C SER A 87 18.93 2.71 -7.29
N PHE A 88 17.62 2.86 -7.16
CA PHE A 88 16.66 1.84 -7.59
C PHE A 88 16.66 1.69 -9.11
N SER A 89 16.70 2.79 -9.85
CA SER A 89 16.79 2.79 -11.32
C SER A 89 18.02 2.04 -11.80
N LYS A 90 19.17 2.29 -11.17
CA LYS A 90 20.43 1.59 -11.50
C LYS A 90 20.33 0.09 -11.26
N LYS A 91 19.73 -0.33 -10.14
CA LYS A 91 19.57 -1.75 -9.81
C LYS A 91 18.69 -2.49 -10.81
N LEU A 92 17.66 -1.84 -11.34
CA LEU A 92 16.77 -2.42 -12.33
C LEU A 92 17.30 -2.30 -13.76
N GLY A 93 18.36 -1.53 -13.99
CA GLY A 93 18.90 -1.32 -15.32
C GLY A 93 18.04 -0.41 -16.20
N VAL A 94 17.20 0.44 -15.62
CA VAL A 94 16.40 1.43 -16.32
C VAL A 94 17.05 2.79 -16.23
N SER A 95 16.87 3.63 -17.25
CA SER A 95 17.57 4.90 -17.34
C SER A 95 17.09 5.95 -16.36
N HIS A 96 15.81 5.95 -16.02
CA HIS A 96 15.23 6.94 -15.11
C HIS A 96 13.87 6.49 -14.63
N MET A 97 13.61 6.67 -13.33
CA MET A 97 12.30 6.38 -12.72
C MET A 97 11.85 7.54 -11.87
N SER A 98 10.55 7.70 -11.75
CA SER A 98 9.92 8.69 -10.90
C SER A 98 8.67 8.11 -10.26
N PHE A 99 8.09 8.82 -9.29
CA PHE A 99 6.80 8.43 -8.73
C PHE A 99 5.73 8.52 -9.81
N ALA A 100 4.87 7.51 -9.88
CA ALA A 100 3.78 7.51 -10.85
C ALA A 100 2.73 8.58 -10.49
N PRO A 101 2.13 9.26 -11.49
CA PRO A 101 1.09 10.25 -11.22
C PRO A 101 -0.14 9.64 -10.54
N PRO A 102 -0.90 10.42 -9.74
CA PRO A 102 -2.11 9.92 -9.07
C PRO A 102 -3.14 9.29 -10.01
N GLU A 103 -3.33 9.85 -11.21
CA GLU A 103 -4.26 9.32 -12.20
C GLU A 103 -3.84 7.94 -12.70
N LYS A 104 -2.54 7.68 -12.79
CA LYS A 104 -2.03 6.37 -13.18
C LYS A 104 -2.14 5.35 -12.04
N MET A 105 -2.00 5.80 -10.80
CA MET A 105 -2.24 4.95 -9.65
C MET A 105 -3.70 4.49 -9.60
N LEU A 106 -4.63 5.40 -9.85
CA LEU A 106 -6.05 5.05 -9.90
C LEU A 106 -6.35 4.09 -11.05
N GLU A 107 -5.77 4.34 -12.23
CA GLU A 107 -5.96 3.51 -13.42
C GLU A 107 -5.43 2.09 -13.26
N HIS A 108 -4.20 1.94 -12.71
CA HIS A 108 -3.53 0.65 -12.62
C HIS A 108 -3.81 -0.11 -11.33
N LEU A 109 -3.97 0.58 -10.21
CA LEU A 109 -4.12 -0.03 -8.89
C LEU A 109 -5.50 0.17 -8.28
N GLY A 110 -6.29 1.12 -8.79
CA GLY A 110 -7.57 1.46 -8.17
C GLY A 110 -7.40 2.16 -6.83
N THR A 111 -6.24 2.73 -6.55
CA THR A 111 -5.91 3.38 -5.29
C THR A 111 -5.52 4.84 -5.49
N THR A 112 -5.44 5.59 -4.39
CA THR A 112 -5.01 6.97 -4.36
C THR A 112 -3.65 7.09 -3.67
N PRO A 113 -2.92 8.23 -3.81
CA PRO A 113 -1.65 8.41 -3.12
C PRO A 113 -1.77 8.14 -1.62
N GLY A 114 -0.82 7.38 -1.08
CA GLY A 114 -0.82 6.94 0.31
C GLY A 114 -1.51 5.61 0.57
N SER A 115 -2.18 5.04 -0.43
CA SER A 115 -2.91 3.77 -0.28
C SER A 115 -2.55 2.72 -1.34
N ALA A 116 -1.42 2.85 -2.01
CA ALA A 116 -0.95 1.86 -2.98
C ALA A 116 -0.85 0.46 -2.35
N SER A 117 -1.27 -0.56 -3.07
CA SER A 117 -1.36 -1.92 -2.55
C SER A 117 -1.09 -2.95 -3.64
N VAL A 118 -0.51 -4.08 -3.25
CA VAL A 118 -0.33 -5.24 -4.14
C VAL A 118 -1.66 -5.85 -4.57
N ALA A 119 -2.74 -5.51 -3.90
CA ALA A 119 -4.09 -6.00 -4.21
C ALA A 119 -4.79 -5.19 -5.30
N GLY A 120 -4.17 -4.09 -5.73
CA GLY A 120 -4.75 -3.22 -6.75
C GLY A 120 -4.77 -3.80 -8.16
#